data_7ff445e9d016a6787efbc3d24154f89a
#
_entry.id   7ff445e9d016a6787efbc3d24154f89a
#
_cell.length_a   1.000
_cell.length_b   1.000
_cell.length_c   1.000
_cell.angle_alpha   90.00
_cell.angle_beta   90.00
_cell.angle_gamma   90.00
#
_symmetry.space_group_name_H-M   'P 1'
#
loop_
_entity.id
_entity.type
_entity.pdbx_description
1 polymer ?
#
loop_
_entity_poly.entity_id
_entity_poly.type
_entity_poly.pdbx_seq_one_letter_code
_entity_poly.pdbx_strand_id
1 'polypeptide(L)'
;GQNGAGKTTLTKLLNGLLKPAEGNVVVAGLNTREVPTSRIARHVSTLFQNPDRQICKDTVLDEVAFGLLLQGISADEAAARAKATCERFGLPLDEAPFSLSRGQRQMVALASVVVGKPQVIVLDEPTSGLDYRECMTVMETVRDMAAAGSAVVMVCHDMEVVSDFADRLVVMANGEILGSGTCAQVFANVGLMQRACVEPPQAIALAEKLAAEVSPAFSG
;
A
#
# COMPACT_ATOMS: atom_id res chain seq x y z
N GLY A 1 -3.85 -13.05 -2.42
CA GLY A 1 -3.56 -14.08 -3.44
C GLY A 1 -2.08 -14.43 -3.47
N GLN A 2 -1.76 -15.60 -4.02
CA GLN A 2 -0.39 -16.13 -4.11
C GLN A 2 0.56 -15.26 -4.95
N ASN A 3 1.87 -15.58 -4.89
CA ASN A 3 2.86 -15.01 -5.80
C ASN A 3 2.48 -15.36 -7.25
N GLY A 4 2.62 -14.40 -8.16
CA GLY A 4 2.19 -14.57 -9.55
C GLY A 4 0.69 -14.36 -9.83
N ALA A 5 -0.14 -14.05 -8.82
CA ALA A 5 -1.58 -13.80 -9.00
C ALA A 5 -1.93 -12.54 -9.83
N GLY A 6 -0.94 -11.74 -10.24
CA GLY A 6 -1.18 -10.51 -11.02
C GLY A 6 -1.26 -9.22 -10.20
N LYS A 7 -1.05 -9.25 -8.89
CA LYS A 7 -1.17 -8.08 -7.99
C LYS A 7 -0.29 -6.91 -8.42
N THR A 8 1.01 -7.14 -8.59
CA THR A 8 1.97 -6.12 -9.06
C THR A 8 1.66 -5.62 -10.49
N THR A 9 1.09 -6.47 -11.35
CA THR A 9 0.62 -6.04 -12.66
C THR A 9 -0.55 -5.06 -12.53
N LEU A 10 -1.51 -5.36 -11.64
CA LEU A 10 -2.63 -4.48 -11.34
C LEU A 10 -2.15 -3.14 -10.77
N THR A 11 -1.20 -3.14 -9.81
CA THR A 11 -0.63 -1.88 -9.27
C THR A 11 0.04 -1.04 -10.35
N LYS A 12 0.75 -1.67 -11.30
CA LYS A 12 1.37 -0.98 -12.45
C LYS A 12 0.35 -0.45 -13.46
N LEU A 13 -0.82 -1.04 -13.58
CA LEU A 13 -1.92 -0.49 -14.38
C LEU A 13 -2.53 0.74 -13.71
N LEU A 14 -2.70 0.71 -12.37
CA LEU A 14 -3.26 1.82 -11.60
C LEU A 14 -2.38 3.06 -11.63
N ASN A 15 -1.06 2.92 -11.58
CA ASN A 15 -0.13 4.05 -11.64
C ASN A 15 0.29 4.43 -13.07
N GLY A 16 -0.27 3.74 -14.09
CA GLY A 16 -0.03 4.03 -15.50
C GLY A 16 1.34 3.60 -16.04
N LEU A 17 2.13 2.84 -15.28
CA LEU A 17 3.39 2.25 -15.75
C LEU A 17 3.16 1.15 -16.79
N LEU A 18 2.01 0.49 -16.70
CA LEU A 18 1.53 -0.42 -17.73
C LEU A 18 0.22 0.13 -18.32
N LYS A 19 -0.01 -0.15 -19.60
CA LYS A 19 -1.27 0.15 -20.27
C LYS A 19 -2.08 -1.15 -20.41
N PRO A 20 -3.39 -1.14 -20.18
CA PRO A 20 -4.20 -2.35 -20.40
C PRO A 20 -4.22 -2.71 -21.89
N ALA A 21 -4.09 -4.00 -22.23
CA ALA A 21 -4.21 -4.49 -23.60
C ALA A 21 -5.66 -4.31 -24.09
N GLU A 22 -6.63 -4.62 -23.23
CA GLU A 22 -8.06 -4.47 -23.47
C GLU A 22 -8.71 -3.71 -22.30
N GLY A 23 -9.86 -3.11 -22.57
CA GLY A 23 -10.58 -2.31 -21.57
C GLY A 23 -9.90 -0.99 -21.20
N ASN A 24 -10.33 -0.40 -20.11
CA ASN A 24 -9.84 0.89 -19.61
C ASN A 24 -9.55 0.82 -18.12
N VAL A 25 -8.53 1.55 -17.69
CA VAL A 25 -8.23 1.81 -16.28
C VAL A 25 -8.35 3.31 -16.05
N VAL A 26 -9.30 3.70 -15.18
CA VAL A 26 -9.53 5.09 -14.81
C VAL A 26 -9.14 5.30 -13.36
N VAL A 27 -8.20 6.22 -13.12
CA VAL A 27 -7.71 6.55 -11.77
C VAL A 27 -7.74 8.07 -11.60
N ALA A 28 -8.29 8.55 -10.51
CA ALA A 28 -8.50 9.98 -10.26
C ALA A 28 -9.17 10.72 -11.46
N GLY A 29 -10.13 10.05 -12.12
CA GLY A 29 -10.82 10.59 -13.30
C GLY A 29 -10.02 10.55 -14.60
N LEU A 30 -8.79 10.04 -14.61
CA LEU A 30 -7.91 9.97 -15.77
C LEU A 30 -7.88 8.54 -16.33
N ASN A 31 -8.15 8.40 -17.65
CA ASN A 31 -7.94 7.14 -18.35
C ASN A 31 -6.44 6.93 -18.60
N THR A 32 -5.88 5.89 -18.00
CA THR A 32 -4.43 5.64 -18.09
C THR A 32 -3.93 5.35 -19.49
N ARG A 33 -4.79 4.95 -20.44
CA ARG A 33 -4.41 4.76 -21.86
C ARG A 33 -4.21 6.08 -22.59
N GLU A 34 -4.94 7.13 -22.20
CA GLU A 34 -5.04 8.40 -22.95
C GLU A 34 -4.05 9.44 -22.45
N VAL A 35 -3.56 9.30 -21.21
CA VAL A 35 -2.67 10.28 -20.62
C VAL A 35 -1.28 9.71 -20.36
N PRO A 36 -0.21 10.53 -20.38
CA PRO A 36 1.12 10.09 -20.00
C PRO A 36 1.19 9.76 -18.51
N THR A 37 2.08 8.84 -18.14
CA THR A 37 2.30 8.42 -16.73
C THR A 37 2.64 9.60 -15.82
N SER A 38 3.38 10.60 -16.31
CA SER A 38 3.71 11.82 -15.56
C SER A 38 2.47 12.62 -15.11
N ARG A 39 1.37 12.57 -15.89
CA ARG A 39 0.12 13.20 -15.49
C ARG A 39 -0.59 12.40 -14.40
N ILE A 40 -0.56 11.07 -14.48
CA ILE A 40 -1.11 10.19 -13.45
C ILE A 40 -0.33 10.35 -12.14
N ALA A 41 1.00 10.44 -12.19
CA ALA A 41 1.88 10.61 -11.03
C ALA A 41 1.62 11.89 -10.20
N ARG A 42 0.88 12.87 -10.73
CA ARG A 42 0.43 14.03 -9.96
C ARG A 42 -0.73 13.70 -9.00
N HIS A 43 -1.43 12.60 -9.23
CA HIS A 43 -2.61 12.18 -8.46
C HIS A 43 -2.40 10.86 -7.73
N VAL A 44 -1.48 10.03 -8.23
CA VAL A 44 -1.22 8.69 -7.74
C VAL A 44 0.23 8.59 -7.27
N SER A 45 0.42 8.29 -6.00
CA SER A 45 1.74 7.94 -5.45
C SER A 45 1.83 6.44 -5.20
N THR A 46 3.00 5.86 -5.42
CA THR A 46 3.22 4.42 -5.29
C THR A 46 4.40 4.13 -4.39
N LEU A 47 4.20 3.26 -3.40
CA LEU A 47 5.27 2.61 -2.65
C LEU A 47 5.53 1.24 -3.28
N PHE A 48 6.74 1.03 -3.77
CA PHE A 48 7.15 -0.25 -4.34
C PHE A 48 7.62 -1.23 -3.26
N GLN A 49 7.48 -2.52 -3.51
CA GLN A 49 7.89 -3.60 -2.61
C GLN A 49 9.37 -3.50 -2.17
N ASN A 50 10.25 -3.01 -3.04
CA ASN A 50 11.65 -2.79 -2.71
C ASN A 50 11.94 -1.27 -2.68
N PRO A 51 12.17 -0.68 -1.49
CA PRO A 51 12.45 0.76 -1.34
C PRO A 51 13.72 1.18 -2.08
N ASP A 52 14.72 0.31 -2.20
CA ASP A 52 16.00 0.62 -2.85
C ASP A 52 15.84 0.95 -4.35
N ARG A 53 14.73 0.54 -4.96
CA ARG A 53 14.40 0.88 -6.36
C ARG A 53 13.70 2.23 -6.52
N GLN A 54 13.26 2.81 -5.41
CA GLN A 54 12.53 4.07 -5.39
C GLN A 54 13.44 5.23 -4.95
N ILE A 55 14.33 4.99 -4.02
CA ILE A 55 15.24 5.98 -3.44
C ILE A 55 16.31 6.37 -4.47
N CYS A 56 16.47 7.68 -4.71
CA CYS A 56 17.38 8.20 -5.72
C CYS A 56 18.17 9.45 -5.30
N LYS A 57 17.99 9.96 -4.07
CA LYS A 57 18.67 11.16 -3.57
C LYS A 57 19.74 10.83 -2.55
N ASP A 58 20.65 11.80 -2.33
CA ASP A 58 21.80 11.65 -1.46
C ASP A 58 21.47 11.87 0.02
N THR A 59 20.39 12.61 0.33
CA THR A 59 19.90 12.81 1.71
C THR A 59 18.44 12.39 1.86
N VAL A 60 18.04 12.03 3.07
CA VAL A 60 16.65 11.70 3.41
C VAL A 60 15.72 12.88 3.15
N LEU A 61 16.14 14.10 3.51
CA LEU A 61 15.35 15.30 3.29
C LEU A 61 15.09 15.52 1.80
N ASP A 62 16.12 15.42 0.97
CA ASP A 62 15.99 15.60 -0.48
C ASP A 62 15.12 14.52 -1.11
N GLU A 63 15.23 13.27 -0.65
CA GLU A 63 14.40 12.16 -1.13
C GLU A 63 12.92 12.44 -0.85
N VAL A 64 12.59 12.85 0.35
CA VAL A 64 11.19 13.14 0.72
C VAL A 64 10.66 14.39 0.02
N ALA A 65 11.50 15.42 -0.20
CA ALA A 65 11.12 16.65 -0.90
C ALA A 65 10.97 16.46 -2.41
N PHE A 66 11.63 15.45 -3.00
CA PHE A 66 11.80 15.32 -4.44
C PHE A 66 10.48 15.28 -5.22
N GLY A 67 9.51 14.50 -4.76
CA GLY A 67 8.20 14.40 -5.41
C GLY A 67 7.44 15.75 -5.43
N LEU A 68 7.57 16.56 -4.38
CA LEU A 68 6.97 17.90 -4.29
C LEU A 68 7.59 18.87 -5.30
N LEU A 69 8.92 18.83 -5.44
CA LEU A 69 9.64 19.66 -6.43
C LEU A 69 9.20 19.31 -7.86
N LEU A 70 9.02 18.04 -8.18
CA LEU A 70 8.53 17.61 -9.49
C LEU A 70 7.07 18.04 -9.76
N GLN A 71 6.29 18.27 -8.71
CA GLN A 71 4.94 18.82 -8.82
C GLN A 71 4.92 20.36 -8.97
N GLY A 72 6.08 21.02 -8.87
CA GLY A 72 6.23 22.47 -9.00
C GLY A 72 6.05 23.23 -7.69
N ILE A 73 6.09 22.55 -6.54
CA ILE A 73 6.12 23.20 -5.23
C ILE A 73 7.48 23.90 -5.07
N SER A 74 7.49 25.07 -4.44
CA SER A 74 8.74 25.81 -4.20
C SER A 74 9.71 25.03 -3.33
N ALA A 75 11.01 25.27 -3.48
CA ALA A 75 12.04 24.56 -2.73
C ALA A 75 11.86 24.71 -1.21
N ASP A 76 11.56 25.94 -0.74
CA ASP A 76 11.38 26.23 0.68
C ASP A 76 10.15 25.49 1.26
N GLU A 77 9.03 25.48 0.54
CA GLU A 77 7.82 24.78 0.95
C GLU A 77 8.01 23.26 0.89
N ALA A 78 8.66 22.75 -0.14
CA ALA A 78 8.97 21.32 -0.27
C ALA A 78 9.87 20.84 0.88
N ALA A 79 10.93 21.59 1.20
CA ALA A 79 11.82 21.30 2.31
C ALA A 79 11.10 21.36 3.67
N ALA A 80 10.25 22.35 3.89
CA ALA A 80 9.47 22.47 5.14
C ALA A 80 8.50 21.28 5.33
N ARG A 81 7.77 20.89 4.27
CA ARG A 81 6.85 19.74 4.31
C ARG A 81 7.61 18.42 4.50
N ALA A 82 8.73 18.24 3.79
CA ALA A 82 9.59 17.07 3.91
C ALA A 82 10.15 16.94 5.32
N LYS A 83 10.67 18.03 5.89
CA LYS A 83 11.18 18.08 7.27
C LYS A 83 10.12 17.64 8.28
N ALA A 84 8.93 18.24 8.24
CA ALA A 84 7.83 17.88 9.14
C ALA A 84 7.42 16.40 8.99
N THR A 85 7.47 15.86 7.76
CA THR A 85 7.17 14.45 7.51
C THR A 85 8.28 13.56 8.08
N CYS A 86 9.55 13.87 7.85
CA CYS A 86 10.68 13.13 8.42
C CYS A 86 10.65 13.12 9.96
N GLU A 87 10.37 14.26 10.58
CA GLU A 87 10.24 14.38 12.05
C GLU A 87 9.13 13.46 12.57
N ARG A 88 7.98 13.42 11.89
CA ARG A 88 6.88 12.53 12.25
C ARG A 88 7.28 11.04 12.21
N PHE A 89 8.12 10.66 11.27
CA PHE A 89 8.61 9.28 11.10
C PHE A 89 9.91 8.98 11.89
N GLY A 90 10.45 9.98 12.63
CA GLY A 90 11.72 9.84 13.37
C GLY A 90 12.92 9.58 12.45
N LEU A 91 12.90 10.13 11.24
CA LEU A 91 13.94 9.94 10.24
C LEU A 91 15.03 11.03 10.35
N PRO A 92 16.32 10.68 10.21
CA PRO A 92 17.39 11.64 10.15
C PRO A 92 17.34 12.41 8.83
N LEU A 93 17.54 13.74 8.86
CA LEU A 93 17.35 14.58 7.67
C LEU A 93 18.55 14.53 6.71
N ASP A 94 19.76 14.59 7.27
CA ASP A 94 21.01 14.82 6.53
C ASP A 94 21.77 13.53 6.18
N GLU A 95 21.28 12.39 6.63
CA GLU A 95 21.90 11.10 6.34
C GLU A 95 21.58 10.60 4.93
N ALA A 96 22.52 9.86 4.37
CA ALA A 96 22.29 9.16 3.11
C ALA A 96 21.29 8.01 3.33
N PRO A 97 20.22 7.89 2.53
CA PRO A 97 19.22 6.83 2.71
C PRO A 97 19.80 5.42 2.73
N PHE A 98 20.85 5.17 1.94
CA PHE A 98 21.50 3.86 1.87
C PHE A 98 22.41 3.52 3.07
N SER A 99 22.71 4.48 3.98
CA SER A 99 23.35 4.21 5.26
C SER A 99 22.39 3.67 6.32
N LEU A 100 21.08 3.83 6.08
CA LEU A 100 20.02 3.44 6.99
C LEU A 100 19.72 1.93 6.93
N SER A 101 19.08 1.41 7.98
CA SER A 101 18.54 0.04 7.99
C SER A 101 17.48 -0.12 6.89
N ARG A 102 17.16 -1.38 6.54
CA ARG A 102 16.11 -1.66 5.55
C ARG A 102 14.76 -1.10 5.98
N GLY A 103 14.39 -1.25 7.27
CA GLY A 103 13.14 -0.70 7.81
C GLY A 103 13.10 0.81 7.69
N GLN A 104 14.18 1.49 8.09
CA GLN A 104 14.27 2.95 7.94
C GLN A 104 14.18 3.39 6.47
N ARG A 105 14.82 2.68 5.52
CA ARG A 105 14.64 2.97 4.08
C ARG A 105 13.21 2.81 3.61
N GLN A 106 12.49 1.79 4.13
CA GLN A 106 11.06 1.63 3.86
C GLN A 106 10.26 2.83 4.37
N MET A 107 10.60 3.35 5.56
CA MET A 107 9.97 4.54 6.13
C MET A 107 10.29 5.81 5.32
N VAL A 108 11.53 5.96 4.81
CA VAL A 108 11.89 7.06 3.88
C VAL A 108 11.05 6.99 2.61
N ALA A 109 10.95 5.80 1.99
CA ALA A 109 10.13 5.61 0.80
C ALA A 109 8.64 5.88 1.06
N LEU A 110 8.10 5.49 2.22
CA LEU A 110 6.73 5.82 2.61
C LEU A 110 6.56 7.34 2.82
N ALA A 111 7.51 7.99 3.50
CA ALA A 111 7.49 9.44 3.70
C ALA A 111 7.43 10.20 2.38
N SER A 112 8.23 9.78 1.37
CA SER A 112 8.22 10.39 0.04
C SER A 112 6.90 10.19 -0.72
N VAL A 113 6.15 9.11 -0.42
CA VAL A 113 4.82 8.85 -0.99
C VAL A 113 3.74 9.72 -0.36
N VAL A 114 3.77 9.89 0.98
CA VAL A 114 2.66 10.53 1.69
C VAL A 114 2.80 12.05 1.83
N VAL A 115 4.01 12.60 1.71
CA VAL A 115 4.29 14.03 1.87
C VAL A 115 3.47 14.93 0.94
N GLY A 116 3.17 14.43 -0.26
CA GLY A 116 2.39 15.12 -1.30
C GLY A 116 0.87 15.08 -1.08
N LYS A 117 0.39 14.30 -0.11
CA LYS A 117 -1.05 14.05 0.13
C LYS A 117 -1.79 13.68 -1.16
N PRO A 118 -1.40 12.63 -1.87
CA PRO A 118 -1.96 12.27 -3.16
C PRO A 118 -3.43 11.83 -3.02
N GLN A 119 -4.19 11.93 -4.13
CA GLN A 119 -5.58 11.45 -4.17
C GLN A 119 -5.69 9.93 -4.09
N VAL A 120 -4.71 9.22 -4.65
CA VAL A 120 -4.63 7.76 -4.64
C VAL A 120 -3.23 7.32 -4.19
N ILE A 121 -3.19 6.39 -3.26
CA ILE A 121 -1.97 5.76 -2.78
C ILE A 121 -2.01 4.28 -3.13
N VAL A 122 -0.97 3.79 -3.80
CA VAL A 122 -0.80 2.37 -4.12
C VAL A 122 0.40 1.86 -3.34
N LEU A 123 0.18 0.89 -2.45
CA LEU A 123 1.19 0.31 -1.59
C LEU A 123 1.40 -1.16 -1.96
N ASP A 124 2.60 -1.52 -2.38
CA ASP A 124 2.95 -2.91 -2.71
C ASP A 124 3.79 -3.51 -1.58
N GLU A 125 3.14 -4.33 -0.74
CA GLU A 125 3.71 -4.98 0.46
C GLU A 125 4.41 -4.00 1.43
N PRO A 126 3.73 -2.95 1.92
CA PRO A 126 4.36 -1.85 2.67
C PRO A 126 4.97 -2.27 4.00
N THR A 127 4.52 -3.39 4.58
CA THR A 127 4.95 -3.89 5.89
C THR A 127 6.00 -5.01 5.81
N SER A 128 6.41 -5.40 4.60
CA SER A 128 7.34 -6.51 4.40
C SER A 128 8.73 -6.22 4.97
N GLY A 129 9.16 -7.06 5.93
CA GLY A 129 10.49 -6.95 6.56
C GLY A 129 10.62 -5.84 7.59
N LEU A 130 9.50 -5.28 8.06
CA LEU A 130 9.40 -4.36 9.17
C LEU A 130 9.20 -5.09 10.50
N ASP A 131 9.66 -4.49 11.59
CA ASP A 131 9.27 -4.92 12.91
C ASP A 131 7.82 -4.48 13.23
N TYR A 132 7.28 -4.94 14.36
CA TYR A 132 5.90 -4.64 14.75
C TYR A 132 5.65 -3.13 14.89
N ARG A 133 6.60 -2.39 15.47
CA ARG A 133 6.47 -0.94 15.70
C ARG A 133 6.46 -0.18 14.38
N GLU A 134 7.39 -0.52 13.49
CA GLU A 134 7.46 0.03 12.14
C GLU A 134 6.19 -0.28 11.35
N CYS A 135 5.70 -1.53 11.42
CA CYS A 135 4.45 -1.96 10.80
C CYS A 135 3.26 -1.10 11.27
N MET A 136 3.11 -0.89 12.58
CA MET A 136 2.04 -0.07 13.14
C MET A 136 2.14 1.38 12.68
N THR A 137 3.36 1.96 12.61
CA THR A 137 3.57 3.32 12.09
C THR A 137 3.12 3.45 10.63
N VAL A 138 3.43 2.45 9.79
CA VAL A 138 2.95 2.38 8.40
C VAL A 138 1.43 2.36 8.36
N MET A 139 0.80 1.46 9.14
CA MET A 139 -0.65 1.26 9.08
C MET A 139 -1.44 2.43 9.65
N GLU A 140 -0.97 3.06 10.72
CA GLU A 140 -1.54 4.32 11.24
C GLU A 140 -1.44 5.44 10.20
N THR A 141 -0.30 5.55 9.51
CA THR A 141 -0.13 6.52 8.43
C THR A 141 -1.14 6.28 7.30
N VAL A 142 -1.33 5.02 6.89
CA VAL A 142 -2.31 4.63 5.88
C VAL A 142 -3.72 5.03 6.31
N ARG A 143 -4.09 4.76 7.55
CA ARG A 143 -5.40 5.15 8.14
C ARG A 143 -5.60 6.66 8.13
N ASP A 144 -4.58 7.43 8.54
CA ASP A 144 -4.63 8.89 8.53
C ASP A 144 -4.83 9.45 7.11
N MET A 145 -4.13 8.87 6.11
CA MET A 145 -4.29 9.28 4.71
C MET A 145 -5.69 8.96 4.17
N ALA A 146 -6.24 7.79 4.51
CA ALA A 146 -7.60 7.42 4.14
C ALA A 146 -8.62 8.35 4.81
N ALA A 147 -8.45 8.66 6.10
CA ALA A 147 -9.30 9.61 6.83
C ALA A 147 -9.22 11.04 6.25
N ALA A 148 -8.06 11.43 5.69
CA ALA A 148 -7.87 12.69 4.99
C ALA A 148 -8.46 12.72 3.57
N GLY A 149 -9.06 11.61 3.08
CA GLY A 149 -9.75 11.51 1.80
C GLY A 149 -8.94 10.89 0.67
N SER A 150 -7.74 10.37 0.92
CA SER A 150 -6.99 9.60 -0.07
C SER A 150 -7.62 8.22 -0.25
N ALA A 151 -7.76 7.76 -1.50
CA ALA A 151 -8.07 6.37 -1.78
C ALA A 151 -6.80 5.52 -1.64
N VAL A 152 -6.84 4.49 -0.80
CA VAL A 152 -5.68 3.61 -0.57
C VAL A 152 -5.92 2.23 -1.17
N VAL A 153 -4.99 1.78 -2.00
CA VAL A 153 -4.93 0.42 -2.53
C VAL A 153 -3.66 -0.24 -2.00
N MET A 154 -3.81 -1.29 -1.21
CA MET A 154 -2.69 -2.00 -0.60
C MET A 154 -2.64 -3.45 -1.07
N VAL A 155 -1.49 -3.89 -1.56
CA VAL A 155 -1.17 -5.30 -1.73
C VAL A 155 -0.54 -5.79 -0.43
N CYS A 156 -1.16 -6.80 0.18
CA CYS A 156 -0.69 -7.37 1.43
C CYS A 156 -0.91 -8.89 1.41
N HIS A 157 -0.03 -9.62 2.09
CA HIS A 157 -0.16 -11.06 2.31
C HIS A 157 -0.35 -11.41 3.79
N ASP A 158 -0.21 -10.44 4.69
CA ASP A 158 -0.49 -10.57 6.11
C ASP A 158 -1.98 -10.34 6.37
N MET A 159 -2.69 -11.43 6.68
CA MET A 159 -4.14 -11.37 6.85
C MET A 159 -4.57 -10.76 8.18
N GLU A 160 -3.71 -10.73 9.20
CA GLU A 160 -4.00 -9.99 10.45
C GLU A 160 -4.03 -8.49 10.16
N VAL A 161 -3.01 -7.96 9.49
CA VAL A 161 -2.98 -6.57 9.05
C VAL A 161 -4.18 -6.23 8.17
N VAL A 162 -4.53 -7.11 7.24
CA VAL A 162 -5.69 -6.92 6.37
C VAL A 162 -6.99 -6.88 7.17
N SER A 163 -7.16 -7.78 8.15
CA SER A 163 -8.36 -7.82 8.99
C SER A 163 -8.56 -6.54 9.80
N ASP A 164 -7.47 -5.97 10.31
CA ASP A 164 -7.52 -4.82 11.21
C ASP A 164 -7.66 -3.47 10.48
N PHE A 165 -7.22 -3.39 9.23
CA PHE A 165 -7.08 -2.11 8.53
C PHE A 165 -7.83 -2.00 7.21
N ALA A 166 -8.28 -3.09 6.60
CA ALA A 166 -8.92 -3.02 5.30
C ALA A 166 -10.46 -2.96 5.38
N ASP A 167 -11.06 -1.98 4.73
CA ASP A 167 -12.53 -1.89 4.57
C ASP A 167 -13.05 -2.93 3.58
N ARG A 168 -12.29 -3.15 2.51
CA ARG A 168 -12.66 -4.05 1.41
C ARG A 168 -11.47 -4.87 0.93
N LEU A 169 -11.75 -6.10 0.56
CA LEU A 169 -10.79 -7.03 -0.03
C LEU A 169 -11.12 -7.31 -1.49
N VAL A 170 -10.07 -7.45 -2.29
CA VAL A 170 -10.11 -8.03 -3.63
C VAL A 170 -9.18 -9.23 -3.64
N VAL A 171 -9.72 -10.40 -3.91
CA VAL A 171 -8.97 -11.66 -3.94
C VAL A 171 -8.62 -11.99 -5.38
N MET A 172 -7.33 -12.18 -5.65
CA MET A 172 -6.82 -12.48 -6.98
C MET A 172 -6.08 -13.82 -7.02
N ALA A 173 -6.25 -14.57 -8.09
CA ALA A 173 -5.41 -15.72 -8.43
C ALA A 173 -5.32 -15.86 -9.96
N ASN A 174 -4.15 -16.28 -10.47
CA ASN A 174 -3.92 -16.55 -11.90
C ASN A 174 -4.33 -15.41 -12.85
N GLY A 175 -4.16 -14.15 -12.41
CA GLY A 175 -4.53 -12.96 -13.19
C GLY A 175 -6.02 -12.59 -13.17
N GLU A 176 -6.85 -13.32 -12.42
CA GLU A 176 -8.29 -13.10 -12.32
C GLU A 176 -8.70 -12.61 -10.94
N ILE A 177 -9.77 -11.83 -10.87
CA ILE A 177 -10.44 -11.47 -9.62
C ILE A 177 -11.41 -12.62 -9.28
N LEU A 178 -11.11 -13.37 -8.22
CA LEU A 178 -11.95 -14.46 -7.74
C LEU A 178 -13.16 -13.97 -6.94
N GLY A 179 -13.03 -12.82 -6.30
CA GLY A 179 -14.10 -12.22 -5.50
C GLY A 179 -13.65 -10.93 -4.83
N SER A 180 -14.63 -10.16 -4.36
CA SER A 180 -14.41 -8.94 -3.58
C SER A 180 -15.56 -8.73 -2.58
N GLY A 181 -15.27 -8.06 -1.46
CA GLY A 181 -16.25 -7.77 -0.44
C GLY A 181 -15.62 -7.12 0.79
N THR A 182 -16.35 -7.03 1.89
CA THR A 182 -15.79 -6.69 3.20
C THR A 182 -14.89 -7.82 3.71
N CYS A 183 -14.03 -7.54 4.68
CA CYS A 183 -13.18 -8.57 5.30
C CYS A 183 -14.02 -9.77 5.79
N ALA A 184 -15.11 -9.50 6.51
CA ALA A 184 -16.01 -10.55 7.01
C ALA A 184 -16.60 -11.41 5.87
N GLN A 185 -17.08 -10.78 4.80
CA GLN A 185 -17.68 -11.51 3.65
C GLN A 185 -16.65 -12.40 2.93
N VAL A 186 -15.43 -11.90 2.78
CA VAL A 186 -14.35 -12.62 2.07
C VAL A 186 -13.84 -13.77 2.94
N PHE A 187 -13.56 -13.53 4.22
CA PHE A 187 -13.03 -14.56 5.11
C PHE A 187 -14.03 -15.68 5.40
N ALA A 188 -15.33 -15.36 5.50
CA ALA A 188 -16.38 -16.37 5.63
C ALA A 188 -16.57 -17.25 4.37
N ASN A 189 -15.99 -16.87 3.22
CA ASN A 189 -16.08 -17.67 2.01
C ASN A 189 -14.91 -18.65 1.89
N VAL A 190 -15.03 -19.80 2.58
CA VAL A 190 -14.01 -20.86 2.60
C VAL A 190 -13.59 -21.30 1.20
N GLY A 191 -14.55 -21.46 0.27
CA GLY A 191 -14.24 -21.86 -1.12
C GLY A 191 -13.42 -20.82 -1.88
N LEU A 192 -13.66 -19.53 -1.62
CA LEU A 192 -12.88 -18.43 -2.19
C LEU A 192 -11.44 -18.43 -1.63
N MET A 193 -11.30 -18.59 -0.31
CA MET A 193 -10.00 -18.63 0.37
C MET A 193 -9.16 -19.81 -0.09
N GLN A 194 -9.76 -21.00 -0.19
CA GLN A 194 -9.09 -22.20 -0.72
C GLN A 194 -8.61 -22.01 -2.16
N ARG A 195 -9.45 -21.50 -3.07
CA ARG A 195 -9.08 -21.24 -4.47
C ARG A 195 -7.96 -20.21 -4.60
N ALA A 196 -7.93 -19.24 -3.69
CA ALA A 196 -6.88 -18.22 -3.63
C ALA A 196 -5.62 -18.70 -2.92
N CYS A 197 -5.66 -19.88 -2.28
CA CYS A 197 -4.63 -20.40 -1.39
C CYS A 197 -4.18 -19.34 -0.36
N VAL A 198 -5.15 -18.76 0.31
CA VAL A 198 -4.97 -17.77 1.39
C VAL A 198 -5.65 -18.32 2.63
N GLU A 199 -4.95 -18.26 3.75
CA GLU A 199 -5.51 -18.62 5.04
C GLU A 199 -6.17 -17.40 5.69
N PRO A 200 -7.32 -17.56 6.36
CA PRO A 200 -7.93 -16.48 7.13
C PRO A 200 -7.07 -16.11 8.36
N PRO A 201 -7.29 -14.94 8.98
CA PRO A 201 -6.68 -14.59 10.26
C PRO A 201 -6.83 -15.70 11.30
N GLN A 202 -5.82 -15.86 12.17
CA GLN A 202 -5.80 -16.95 13.15
C GLN A 202 -7.02 -16.94 14.06
N ALA A 203 -7.48 -15.76 14.47
CA ALA A 203 -8.68 -15.62 15.31
C ALA A 203 -9.93 -16.16 14.61
N ILE A 204 -10.10 -15.89 13.32
CA ILE A 204 -11.24 -16.39 12.52
C ILE A 204 -11.13 -17.90 12.33
N ALA A 205 -9.94 -18.41 11.97
CA ALA A 205 -9.70 -19.83 11.80
C ALA A 205 -9.96 -20.60 13.11
N LEU A 206 -9.60 -20.04 14.28
CA LEU A 206 -9.89 -20.62 15.57
C LEU A 206 -11.38 -20.60 15.88
N ALA A 207 -12.08 -19.48 15.62
CA ALA A 207 -13.53 -19.36 15.84
C ALA A 207 -14.30 -20.40 15.01
N GLU A 208 -13.93 -20.59 13.74
CA GLU A 208 -14.53 -21.61 12.87
C GLU A 208 -14.33 -23.03 13.40
N LYS A 209 -13.12 -23.37 13.88
CA LYS A 209 -12.84 -24.67 14.49
C LYS A 209 -13.65 -24.88 15.77
N LEU A 210 -13.73 -23.88 16.64
CA LEU A 210 -14.52 -23.95 17.87
C LEU A 210 -16.02 -24.07 17.58
N ALA A 211 -16.53 -23.37 16.57
CA ALA A 211 -17.91 -23.49 16.14
C ALA A 211 -18.24 -24.90 15.64
N ALA A 212 -17.32 -25.51 14.88
CA ALA A 212 -17.50 -26.85 14.34
C ALA A 212 -17.39 -27.96 15.41
N GLU A 213 -16.51 -27.80 16.42
CA GLU A 213 -16.16 -28.86 17.36
C GLU A 213 -16.84 -28.70 18.75
N VAL A 214 -17.17 -27.46 19.14
CA VAL A 214 -17.60 -27.19 20.54
C VAL A 214 -19.01 -26.57 20.61
N SER A 215 -19.29 -25.50 19.85
CA SER A 215 -20.58 -24.79 19.90
C SER A 215 -20.77 -23.84 18.72
N PRO A 216 -21.99 -23.78 18.15
CA PRO A 216 -22.35 -22.78 17.11
C PRO A 216 -22.20 -21.32 17.56
N ALA A 217 -22.07 -21.03 18.85
CA ALA A 217 -21.93 -19.69 19.39
C ALA A 217 -20.63 -18.98 18.97
N PHE A 218 -19.65 -19.71 18.42
CA PHE A 218 -18.38 -19.20 17.94
C PHE A 218 -18.34 -18.94 16.41
N SER A 219 -19.46 -19.13 15.71
CA SER A 219 -19.58 -18.89 14.27
C SER A 219 -20.07 -17.46 14.00
N GLY A 220 -19.30 -16.45 14.37
CA GLY A 220 -19.65 -15.04 14.20
C GLY A 220 -18.70 -14.29 13.31
#